data_6814d1c236a506a5ce3e4508afba74c9
#
_entry.id   6814d1c236a506a5ce3e4508afba74c9
#
_cell.length_a   1.000
_cell.length_b   1.000
_cell.length_c   1.000
_cell.angle_alpha   90.00
_cell.angle_beta   90.00
_cell.angle_gamma   90.00
#
_symmetry.space_group_name_H-M   'P 1'
#
loop_
_entity.id
_entity.type
_entity.pdbx_description
1 polymer ?
#
loop_
_entity_poly.entity_id
_entity_poly.type
_entity_poly.pdbx_seq_one_letter_code
_entity_poly.pdbx_strand_id
1 'polypeptide(L)'
;MPGYPSDLIDLVKEDLAQREECLDYASIKRMAAEAPAPRDGLGALHQPGVSVIAEIIRACPARGPLADIPDPAGLAQLFVKAGARIVSVQTERHYYRGSLLDLDLVRRAVDVPILVKDFVVAPYQIHELRAHGADLVQLNVELLQQDQLEALLDRVESLGMHAVLEVHSPAEASRALEA
;
A
#
# COMPACT_ATOMS: atom_id res chain seq x y z
N MET A 1 17.67 0.96 14.16
CA MET A 1 17.46 0.65 12.72
C MET A 1 17.88 1.85 11.88
N PRO A 2 18.32 1.71 10.64
CA PRO A 2 18.42 2.87 9.78
C PRO A 2 16.98 3.36 9.57
N GLY A 3 16.68 4.50 10.18
CA GLY A 3 15.39 5.15 10.02
C GLY A 3 15.14 5.50 8.55
N TYR A 4 13.89 5.83 8.23
CA TYR A 4 13.54 6.37 6.92
C TYR A 4 14.33 7.66 6.63
N PRO A 5 14.56 8.03 5.35
CA PRO A 5 15.13 9.32 5.01
C PRO A 5 14.35 10.46 5.68
N SER A 6 15.06 11.44 6.22
CA SER A 6 14.46 12.50 7.05
C SER A 6 13.46 13.39 6.29
N ASP A 7 13.58 13.46 4.97
CA ASP A 7 12.74 14.24 4.06
C ASP A 7 11.61 13.44 3.40
N LEU A 8 11.55 12.13 3.66
CA LEU A 8 10.57 11.23 3.01
C LEU A 8 9.12 11.71 3.20
N ILE A 9 8.74 12.00 4.43
CA ILE A 9 7.35 12.39 4.73
C ILE A 9 7.01 13.76 4.14
N ASP A 10 7.98 14.68 4.07
CA ASP A 10 7.77 15.98 3.45
C ASP A 10 7.56 15.82 1.94
N LEU A 11 8.36 14.99 1.28
CA LEU A 11 8.17 14.65 -0.15
C LEU A 11 6.82 13.98 -0.41
N VAL A 12 6.40 13.05 0.46
CA VAL A 12 5.07 12.41 0.35
C VAL A 12 3.95 13.44 0.46
N LYS A 13 4.05 14.39 1.40
CA LYS A 13 3.06 15.45 1.56
C LYS A 13 3.03 16.43 0.38
N GLU A 14 4.20 16.77 -0.18
CA GLU A 14 4.28 17.62 -1.37
C GLU A 14 3.62 16.94 -2.58
N ASP A 15 3.89 15.65 -2.79
CA ASP A 15 3.26 14.87 -3.85
C ASP A 15 1.75 14.76 -3.66
N LEU A 16 1.32 14.53 -2.43
CA LEU A 16 -0.09 14.46 -2.08
C LEU A 16 -0.80 15.78 -2.41
N ALA A 17 -0.24 16.92 -2.01
CA ALA A 17 -0.81 18.23 -2.29
C ALA A 17 -0.98 18.46 -3.82
N GLN A 18 0.03 18.08 -4.61
CA GLN A 18 -0.06 18.17 -6.08
C GLN A 18 -1.17 17.27 -6.66
N ARG A 19 -1.35 16.07 -6.12
CA ARG A 19 -2.42 15.17 -6.57
C ARG A 19 -3.81 15.67 -6.17
N GLU A 20 -3.95 16.26 -4.98
CA GLU A 20 -5.20 16.88 -4.52
C GLU A 20 -5.59 18.11 -5.34
N GLU A 21 -4.61 18.89 -5.84
CA GLU A 21 -4.86 19.98 -6.78
C GLU A 21 -5.37 19.49 -8.15
N CYS A 22 -4.85 18.33 -8.61
CA CYS A 22 -5.27 17.76 -9.91
C CYS A 22 -6.61 17.03 -9.82
N LEU A 23 -6.90 16.38 -8.70
CA LEU A 23 -8.11 15.60 -8.47
C LEU A 23 -8.59 15.82 -7.04
N ASP A 24 -9.70 16.55 -6.88
CA ASP A 24 -10.21 16.92 -5.57
C ASP A 24 -10.71 15.70 -4.75
N TYR A 25 -10.81 15.91 -3.43
CA TYR A 25 -11.20 14.85 -2.49
C TYR A 25 -12.58 14.25 -2.78
N ALA A 26 -13.53 15.04 -3.25
CA ALA A 26 -14.87 14.54 -3.59
C ALA A 26 -14.83 13.61 -4.81
N SER A 27 -14.00 13.93 -5.79
CA SER A 27 -13.80 13.14 -6.99
C SER A 27 -13.09 11.82 -6.71
N ILE A 28 -12.00 11.82 -5.95
CA ILE A 28 -11.29 10.58 -5.60
C ILE A 28 -12.16 9.66 -4.71
N LYS A 29 -12.94 10.24 -3.81
CA LYS A 29 -13.90 9.50 -2.97
C LYS A 29 -14.98 8.81 -3.81
N ARG A 30 -15.50 9.48 -4.86
CA ARG A 30 -16.45 8.89 -5.80
C ARG A 30 -15.81 7.75 -6.59
N MET A 31 -14.60 7.94 -7.12
CA MET A 31 -13.87 6.88 -7.84
C MET A 31 -13.63 5.65 -6.96
N ALA A 32 -13.25 5.85 -5.70
CA ALA A 32 -13.09 4.76 -4.75
C ALA A 32 -14.41 3.99 -4.51
N ALA A 33 -15.54 4.69 -4.45
CA ALA A 33 -16.85 4.08 -4.25
C ALA A 33 -17.34 3.32 -5.50
N GLU A 34 -16.94 3.74 -6.69
CA GLU A 34 -17.27 3.10 -7.97
C GLU A 34 -16.34 1.92 -8.31
N ALA A 35 -15.19 1.80 -7.62
CA ALA A 35 -14.25 0.71 -7.84
C ALA A 35 -14.86 -0.66 -7.45
N PRO A 36 -14.53 -1.76 -8.15
CA PRO A 36 -14.99 -3.11 -7.80
C PRO A 36 -14.65 -3.45 -6.34
N ALA A 37 -15.48 -4.22 -5.64
CA ALA A 37 -15.24 -4.58 -4.24
C ALA A 37 -13.82 -5.13 -4.01
N PRO A 38 -13.16 -4.81 -2.87
CA PRO A 38 -11.85 -5.36 -2.54
C PRO A 38 -11.90 -6.88 -2.45
N ARG A 39 -10.82 -7.53 -2.84
CA ARG A 39 -10.64 -8.98 -2.68
C ARG A 39 -10.29 -9.31 -1.23
N ASP A 40 -10.69 -10.50 -0.78
CA ASP A 40 -10.45 -10.98 0.58
C ASP A 40 -8.97 -11.31 0.83
N GLY A 41 -8.21 -10.32 1.30
CA GLY A 41 -6.81 -10.48 1.66
C GLY A 41 -6.58 -11.33 2.90
N LEU A 42 -7.46 -11.23 3.91
CA LEU A 42 -7.38 -12.05 5.12
C LEU A 42 -7.66 -13.52 4.81
N GLY A 43 -8.69 -13.81 4.03
CA GLY A 43 -8.97 -15.17 3.57
C GLY A 43 -7.80 -15.77 2.79
N ALA A 44 -7.10 -14.98 1.98
CA ALA A 44 -5.89 -15.43 1.28
C ALA A 44 -4.76 -15.80 2.26
N LEU A 45 -4.59 -15.05 3.36
CA LEU A 45 -3.57 -15.33 4.39
C LEU A 45 -3.91 -16.52 5.28
N HIS A 46 -5.20 -16.74 5.56
CA HIS A 46 -5.66 -17.80 6.45
C HIS A 46 -5.75 -19.19 5.80
N GLN A 47 -5.45 -19.32 4.52
CA GLN A 47 -5.42 -20.63 3.88
C GLN A 47 -4.33 -21.54 4.47
N PRO A 48 -4.54 -22.87 4.53
CA PRO A 48 -3.57 -23.80 5.09
C PRO A 48 -2.19 -23.69 4.40
N GLY A 49 -1.13 -23.89 5.19
CA GLY A 49 0.25 -23.83 4.73
C GLY A 49 0.86 -22.42 4.81
N VAL A 50 1.99 -22.23 4.13
CA VAL A 50 2.69 -20.95 4.09
C VAL A 50 2.06 -20.04 3.05
N SER A 51 1.66 -18.84 3.45
CA SER A 51 1.21 -17.79 2.54
C SER A 51 2.37 -16.89 2.15
N VAL A 52 2.58 -16.72 0.86
CA VAL A 52 3.63 -15.84 0.31
C VAL A 52 3.00 -14.55 -0.20
N ILE A 53 3.50 -13.42 0.28
CA ILE A 53 3.27 -12.10 -0.29
C ILE A 53 4.51 -11.76 -1.13
N ALA A 54 4.36 -11.68 -2.43
CA ALA A 54 5.47 -11.37 -3.33
C ALA A 54 5.45 -9.90 -3.72
N GLU A 55 6.58 -9.21 -3.59
CA GLU A 55 6.66 -7.76 -3.68
C GLU A 55 7.28 -7.28 -5.00
N ILE A 56 6.64 -6.30 -5.62
CA ILE A 56 7.14 -5.51 -6.75
C ILE A 56 7.77 -4.24 -6.19
N ILE A 57 9.11 -4.19 -6.16
CA ILE A 57 9.91 -3.12 -5.59
C ILE A 57 11.18 -2.90 -6.42
N ARG A 58 11.47 -1.65 -6.84
CA ARG A 58 12.62 -1.32 -7.69
C ARG A 58 13.84 -0.84 -6.91
N ALA A 59 13.62 -0.20 -5.78
CA ALA A 59 14.69 0.35 -4.95
C ALA A 59 14.25 0.43 -3.49
N CYS A 60 15.21 0.60 -2.59
CA CYS A 60 14.92 0.98 -1.20
C CYS A 60 16.05 1.84 -0.63
N PRO A 61 15.79 2.69 0.39
CA PRO A 61 16.80 3.57 0.97
C PRO A 61 18.07 2.85 1.43
N ALA A 62 17.91 1.68 2.05
CA ALA A 62 19.03 0.94 2.65
C ALA A 62 19.97 0.28 1.64
N ARG A 63 19.49 -0.05 0.43
CA ARG A 63 20.26 -0.82 -0.58
C ARG A 63 20.37 -0.10 -1.93
N GLY A 64 19.67 1.02 -2.12
CA GLY A 64 19.56 1.67 -3.41
C GLY A 64 18.76 0.83 -4.42
N PRO A 65 19.14 0.84 -5.71
CA PRO A 65 18.46 0.04 -6.74
C PRO A 65 18.53 -1.46 -6.45
N LEU A 66 17.38 -2.14 -6.55
CA LEU A 66 17.24 -3.59 -6.33
C LEU A 66 17.03 -4.35 -7.62
N ALA A 67 16.12 -3.88 -8.48
CA ALA A 67 15.77 -4.53 -9.72
C ALA A 67 15.30 -3.51 -10.77
N ASP A 68 15.55 -3.82 -12.03
CA ASP A 68 14.87 -3.19 -13.16
C ASP A 68 13.60 -3.98 -13.45
N ILE A 69 12.43 -3.31 -13.38
CA ILE A 69 11.12 -3.94 -13.57
C ILE A 69 10.36 -3.15 -14.64
N PRO A 70 10.64 -3.40 -15.93
CA PRO A 70 9.95 -2.72 -17.02
C PRO A 70 8.50 -3.18 -17.20
N ASP A 71 8.17 -4.41 -16.77
CA ASP A 71 6.83 -5.00 -16.85
C ASP A 71 6.37 -5.53 -15.49
N PRO A 72 5.78 -4.67 -14.64
CA PRO A 72 5.27 -5.08 -13.33
C PRO A 72 4.07 -6.03 -13.43
N ALA A 73 3.28 -5.94 -14.51
CA ALA A 73 2.14 -6.83 -14.74
C ALA A 73 2.60 -8.27 -15.03
N GLY A 74 3.56 -8.45 -15.92
CA GLY A 74 4.15 -9.76 -16.21
C GLY A 74 4.85 -10.36 -15.00
N LEU A 75 5.56 -9.55 -14.20
CA LEU A 75 6.19 -10.01 -12.96
C LEU A 75 5.14 -10.48 -11.94
N ALA A 76 4.04 -9.72 -11.77
CA ALA A 76 2.94 -10.12 -10.90
C ALA A 76 2.33 -11.48 -11.32
N GLN A 77 2.11 -11.70 -12.61
CA GLN A 77 1.61 -12.97 -13.14
C GLN A 77 2.57 -14.13 -12.84
N LEU A 78 3.88 -13.90 -12.93
CA LEU A 78 4.89 -14.91 -12.58
C LEU A 78 4.84 -15.24 -11.08
N PHE A 79 4.68 -14.25 -10.21
CA PHE A 79 4.53 -14.45 -8.77
C PHE A 79 3.29 -15.29 -8.44
N VAL A 80 2.14 -14.98 -9.05
CA VAL A 80 0.90 -15.73 -8.85
C VAL A 80 1.06 -17.17 -9.37
N LYS A 81 1.65 -17.36 -10.54
CA LYS A 81 1.96 -18.69 -11.09
C LYS A 81 2.90 -19.50 -10.19
N ALA A 82 3.81 -18.83 -9.49
CA ALA A 82 4.72 -19.47 -8.53
C ALA A 82 4.05 -19.75 -7.15
N GLY A 83 2.80 -19.35 -6.95
CA GLY A 83 2.04 -19.65 -5.74
C GLY A 83 1.93 -18.48 -4.74
N ALA A 84 2.28 -17.25 -5.12
CA ALA A 84 2.01 -16.09 -4.30
C ALA A 84 0.49 -15.92 -4.12
N ARG A 85 0.06 -15.77 -2.87
CA ARG A 85 -1.36 -15.57 -2.52
C ARG A 85 -1.77 -14.11 -2.54
N ILE A 86 -0.81 -13.22 -2.36
CA ILE A 86 -0.95 -11.77 -2.40
C ILE A 86 0.23 -11.22 -3.21
N VAL A 87 -0.01 -10.23 -4.04
CA VAL A 87 1.03 -9.42 -4.66
C VAL A 87 1.12 -8.10 -3.92
N SER A 88 2.33 -7.71 -3.51
CA SER A 88 2.59 -6.40 -2.92
C SER A 88 3.15 -5.46 -3.98
N VAL A 89 2.65 -4.22 -4.02
CA VAL A 89 3.11 -3.17 -4.94
C VAL A 89 3.57 -1.97 -4.15
N GLN A 90 4.83 -1.60 -4.32
CA GLN A 90 5.37 -0.36 -3.77
C GLN A 90 4.99 0.81 -4.67
N THR A 91 4.35 1.86 -4.11
CA THR A 91 3.89 3.03 -4.88
C THR A 91 4.67 4.31 -4.58
N GLU A 92 5.48 4.35 -3.52
CA GLU A 92 6.33 5.50 -3.20
C GLU A 92 7.39 5.72 -4.31
N ARG A 93 7.47 6.96 -4.83
CA ARG A 93 8.22 7.25 -6.07
C ARG A 93 9.67 7.69 -5.86
N HIS A 94 9.99 8.36 -4.75
CA HIS A 94 11.28 9.03 -4.57
C HIS A 94 12.40 8.06 -4.22
N TYR A 95 12.17 7.23 -3.22
CA TYR A 95 13.16 6.29 -2.69
C TYR A 95 12.96 4.87 -3.15
N TYR A 96 11.70 4.47 -3.42
CA TYR A 96 11.36 3.11 -3.81
C TYR A 96 11.11 2.96 -5.30
N ARG A 97 10.99 4.09 -6.04
CA ARG A 97 10.76 4.13 -7.51
C ARG A 97 9.49 3.40 -7.93
N GLY A 98 8.49 3.43 -7.06
CA GLY A 98 7.15 2.90 -7.32
C GLY A 98 6.24 3.92 -8.01
N SER A 99 5.02 3.49 -8.32
CA SER A 99 4.00 4.38 -8.87
C SER A 99 2.58 3.80 -8.73
N LEU A 100 1.57 4.67 -8.75
CA LEU A 100 0.16 4.25 -8.87
C LEU A 100 -0.13 3.58 -10.22
N LEU A 101 0.64 3.92 -11.28
CA LEU A 101 0.54 3.24 -12.56
C LEU A 101 0.93 1.74 -12.46
N ASP A 102 1.95 1.42 -11.64
CA ASP A 102 2.30 0.02 -11.40
C ASP A 102 1.13 -0.73 -10.73
N LEU A 103 0.45 -0.10 -9.78
CA LEU A 103 -0.73 -0.66 -9.14
C LEU A 103 -1.85 -0.95 -10.15
N ASP A 104 -2.14 0.00 -11.04
CA ASP A 104 -3.13 -0.17 -12.12
C ASP A 104 -2.77 -1.34 -13.06
N LEU A 105 -1.52 -1.41 -13.47
CA LEU A 105 -1.04 -2.46 -14.38
C LEU A 105 -1.13 -3.84 -13.72
N VAL A 106 -0.70 -3.95 -12.47
CA VAL A 106 -0.77 -5.19 -11.69
C VAL A 106 -2.23 -5.58 -11.44
N ARG A 107 -3.10 -4.62 -11.06
CA ARG A 107 -4.51 -4.91 -10.79
C ARG A 107 -5.24 -5.52 -11.98
N ARG A 108 -4.92 -5.06 -13.19
CA ARG A 108 -5.48 -5.61 -14.45
C ARG A 108 -4.93 -6.98 -14.81
N ALA A 109 -3.77 -7.35 -14.29
CA ALA A 109 -3.04 -8.55 -14.68
C ALA A 109 -3.29 -9.76 -13.78
N VAL A 110 -3.73 -9.56 -12.53
CA VAL A 110 -3.88 -10.64 -11.54
C VAL A 110 -5.22 -10.57 -10.81
N ASP A 111 -5.71 -11.74 -10.36
CA ASP A 111 -6.95 -11.88 -9.60
C ASP A 111 -6.73 -12.11 -8.10
N VAL A 112 -5.50 -12.23 -7.64
CA VAL A 112 -5.18 -12.29 -6.21
C VAL A 112 -5.29 -10.92 -5.54
N PRO A 113 -5.48 -10.85 -4.20
CA PRO A 113 -5.44 -9.58 -3.48
C PRO A 113 -4.12 -8.83 -3.69
N ILE A 114 -4.19 -7.50 -3.72
CA ILE A 114 -3.03 -6.62 -3.82
C ILE A 114 -2.86 -5.82 -2.52
N LEU A 115 -1.70 -5.97 -1.89
CA LEU A 115 -1.24 -5.13 -0.80
C LEU A 115 -0.47 -3.94 -1.37
N VAL A 116 -0.91 -2.73 -1.07
CA VAL A 116 -0.14 -1.53 -1.41
C VAL A 116 0.77 -1.14 -0.26
N LYS A 117 2.04 -0.91 -0.59
CA LYS A 117 3.05 -0.36 0.31
C LYS A 117 3.36 1.07 -0.11
N ASP A 118 3.03 1.99 0.78
CA ASP A 118 3.26 3.43 0.64
C ASP A 118 3.37 4.06 2.03
N PHE A 119 3.73 5.33 2.09
CA PHE A 119 3.70 6.12 3.32
C PHE A 119 2.38 6.90 3.38
N VAL A 120 1.37 6.25 3.95
CA VAL A 120 0.02 6.82 4.06
C VAL A 120 -0.05 7.74 5.26
N VAL A 121 -0.29 9.03 5.01
CA VAL A 121 -0.36 10.09 6.03
C VAL A 121 -1.71 10.83 6.03
N ALA A 122 -2.57 10.58 5.03
CA ALA A 122 -3.86 11.26 4.89
C ALA A 122 -4.94 10.34 4.31
N PRO A 123 -6.22 10.57 4.67
CA PRO A 123 -7.35 9.78 4.16
C PRO A 123 -7.53 9.85 2.63
N TYR A 124 -7.05 10.91 1.97
CA TYR A 124 -7.05 11.03 0.52
C TYR A 124 -6.34 9.86 -0.14
N GLN A 125 -5.14 9.53 0.35
CA GLN A 125 -4.34 8.42 -0.20
C GLN A 125 -5.08 7.08 -0.11
N ILE A 126 -5.84 6.83 0.96
CA ILE A 126 -6.61 5.59 1.11
C ILE A 126 -7.70 5.49 0.05
N HIS A 127 -8.41 6.59 -0.24
CA HIS A 127 -9.38 6.62 -1.34
C HIS A 127 -8.69 6.43 -2.71
N GLU A 128 -7.54 7.06 -2.90
CA GLU A 128 -6.74 6.95 -4.13
C GLU A 128 -6.29 5.50 -4.35
N LEU A 129 -5.69 4.86 -3.35
CA LEU A 129 -5.27 3.46 -3.43
C LEU A 129 -6.46 2.53 -3.71
N ARG A 130 -7.62 2.80 -3.06
CA ARG A 130 -8.85 2.05 -3.32
C ARG A 130 -9.34 2.21 -4.77
N ALA A 131 -9.32 3.44 -5.29
CA ALA A 131 -9.70 3.74 -6.68
C ALA A 131 -8.81 3.03 -7.70
N HIS A 132 -7.53 2.86 -7.40
CA HIS A 132 -6.55 2.12 -8.20
C HIS A 132 -6.55 0.60 -7.95
N GLY A 133 -7.46 0.09 -7.11
CA GLY A 133 -7.71 -1.34 -6.94
C GLY A 133 -6.89 -2.04 -5.87
N ALA A 134 -6.42 -1.31 -4.85
CA ALA A 134 -5.88 -1.90 -3.64
C ALA A 134 -6.94 -2.72 -2.88
N ASP A 135 -6.51 -3.82 -2.30
CA ASP A 135 -7.32 -4.70 -1.43
C ASP A 135 -6.83 -4.62 0.02
N LEU A 136 -5.51 -4.44 0.20
CA LEU A 136 -4.89 -4.20 1.51
C LEU A 136 -3.98 -2.98 1.42
N VAL A 137 -3.87 -2.25 2.52
CA VAL A 137 -3.00 -1.06 2.64
C VAL A 137 -2.08 -1.21 3.83
N GLN A 138 -0.78 -0.98 3.62
CA GLN A 138 0.19 -0.92 4.72
C GLN A 138 0.13 0.45 5.40
N LEU A 139 0.10 0.46 6.74
CA LEU A 139 0.24 1.64 7.57
C LEU A 139 1.47 1.50 8.47
N ASN A 140 2.34 2.52 8.47
CA ASN A 140 3.58 2.53 9.24
C ASN A 140 3.34 3.14 10.62
N VAL A 141 3.26 2.32 11.67
CA VAL A 141 2.93 2.76 13.04
C VAL A 141 3.96 3.75 13.58
N GLU A 142 5.25 3.60 13.24
CA GLU A 142 6.32 4.53 13.65
C GLU A 142 6.07 5.97 13.19
N LEU A 143 5.47 6.16 12.02
CA LEU A 143 5.31 7.48 11.38
C LEU A 143 4.00 8.19 11.73
N LEU A 144 3.06 7.52 12.40
CA LEU A 144 1.73 8.02 12.68
C LEU A 144 1.55 8.28 14.18
N GLN A 145 0.87 9.39 14.54
CA GLN A 145 0.34 9.58 15.89
C GLN A 145 -0.83 8.62 16.11
N GLN A 146 -1.19 8.32 17.37
CA GLN A 146 -2.20 7.31 17.69
C GLN A 146 -3.58 7.64 17.09
N ASP A 147 -4.04 8.86 17.26
CA ASP A 147 -5.30 9.35 16.70
C ASP A 147 -5.33 9.31 15.15
N GLN A 148 -4.19 9.58 14.53
CA GLN A 148 -4.04 9.50 13.09
C GLN A 148 -4.06 8.04 12.61
N LEU A 149 -3.39 7.11 13.32
CA LEU A 149 -3.40 5.69 13.01
C LEU A 149 -4.83 5.14 13.08
N GLU A 150 -5.57 5.42 14.16
CA GLU A 150 -6.96 5.01 14.35
C GLU A 150 -7.87 5.55 13.22
N ALA A 151 -7.75 6.84 12.89
CA ALA A 151 -8.55 7.45 11.82
C ALA A 151 -8.26 6.86 10.43
N LEU A 152 -6.99 6.49 10.17
CA LEU A 152 -6.63 5.84 8.91
C LEU A 152 -7.08 4.38 8.86
N LEU A 153 -7.01 3.64 9.98
CA LEU A 153 -7.58 2.29 10.11
C LEU A 153 -9.07 2.28 9.81
N ASP A 154 -9.83 3.14 10.51
CA ASP A 154 -11.27 3.29 10.27
C ASP A 154 -11.56 3.59 8.80
N ARG A 155 -10.72 4.41 8.15
CA ARG A 155 -10.89 4.74 6.74
C ARG A 155 -10.64 3.53 5.84
N VAL A 156 -9.59 2.74 6.08
CA VAL A 156 -9.30 1.51 5.32
C VAL A 156 -10.47 0.55 5.43
N GLU A 157 -10.94 0.28 6.65
CA GLU A 157 -12.05 -0.64 6.91
C GLU A 157 -13.38 -0.15 6.32
N SER A 158 -13.66 1.16 6.40
CA SER A 158 -14.88 1.74 5.83
C SER A 158 -15.00 1.58 4.30
N LEU A 159 -13.88 1.35 3.62
CA LEU A 159 -13.82 1.06 2.19
C LEU A 159 -13.77 -0.44 1.86
N GLY A 160 -13.92 -1.30 2.88
CA GLY A 160 -13.90 -2.75 2.76
C GLY A 160 -12.51 -3.36 2.54
N MET A 161 -11.44 -2.56 2.67
CA MET A 161 -10.06 -3.03 2.59
C MET A 161 -9.58 -3.54 3.96
N HIS A 162 -8.41 -4.19 3.97
CA HIS A 162 -7.73 -4.58 5.21
C HIS A 162 -6.44 -3.77 5.39
N ALA A 163 -6.16 -3.35 6.63
CA ALA A 163 -4.89 -2.72 6.96
C ALA A 163 -3.84 -3.77 7.36
N VAL A 164 -2.60 -3.52 6.96
CA VAL A 164 -1.41 -4.24 7.44
C VAL A 164 -0.54 -3.25 8.20
N LEU A 165 -0.41 -3.43 9.52
CA LEU A 165 0.37 -2.53 10.36
C LEU A 165 1.83 -2.94 10.40
N GLU A 166 2.71 -2.07 9.93
CA GLU A 166 4.16 -2.26 10.01
C GLU A 166 4.66 -1.74 11.36
N VAL A 167 5.30 -2.64 12.13
CA VAL A 167 5.84 -2.36 13.48
C VAL A 167 7.26 -2.87 13.59
N HIS A 168 8.13 -2.11 14.25
CA HIS A 168 9.55 -2.42 14.43
C HIS A 168 9.97 -2.51 15.91
N SER A 169 9.05 -2.26 16.84
CA SER A 169 9.32 -2.31 18.27
C SER A 169 8.12 -2.84 19.07
N PRO A 170 8.34 -3.38 20.30
CA PRO A 170 7.23 -3.77 21.18
C PRO A 170 6.28 -2.61 21.50
N ALA A 171 6.77 -1.37 21.60
CA ALA A 171 5.95 -0.20 21.85
C ALA A 171 5.01 0.10 20.67
N GLU A 172 5.51 0.01 19.44
CA GLU A 172 4.68 0.14 18.24
C GLU A 172 3.66 -1.00 18.13
N ALA A 173 4.06 -2.24 18.47
CA ALA A 173 3.12 -3.36 18.49
C ALA A 173 1.99 -3.14 19.50
N SER A 174 2.28 -2.58 20.69
CA SER A 174 1.24 -2.22 21.66
C SER A 174 0.29 -1.16 21.09
N ARG A 175 0.83 -0.09 20.48
CA ARG A 175 0.04 0.96 19.82
C ARG A 175 -0.85 0.41 18.70
N ALA A 176 -0.31 -0.53 17.91
CA ALA A 176 -1.06 -1.18 16.84
C ALA A 176 -2.22 -2.04 17.34
N LEU A 177 -2.09 -2.63 18.53
CA LEU A 177 -3.15 -3.44 19.18
C LEU A 177 -4.20 -2.59 19.90
N GLU A 178 -3.88 -1.34 20.23
CA GLU A 178 -4.79 -0.38 20.88
C GLU A 178 -5.64 0.39 19.85
N ALA A 179 -5.19 0.47 18.61
CA ALA A 179 -5.89 1.09 17.50
C ALA A 179 -6.91 0.13 16.87
#